data_8d4204d85c0435cb9bd897929c7baa0d
#
_entry.id   8d4204d85c0435cb9bd897929c7baa0d
#
_cell.length_a   1.000
_cell.length_b   1.000
_cell.length_c   1.000
_cell.angle_alpha   90.00
_cell.angle_beta   90.00
_cell.angle_gamma   90.00
#
_symmetry.space_group_name_H-M   'P 1'
#
loop_
_entity.id
_entity.type
_entity.pdbx_description
1 polymer ?
#
loop_
_entity_poly.entity_id
_entity_poly.type
_entity_poly.pdbx_seq_one_letter_code
_entity_poly.pdbx_strand_id
1 'polypeptide(L)'
;LELGTSLGITTAYIAQNTQVKVHSLEGDPTVADIATNIWRYLGYKNITTTIGDFNATLGSLGDKTYDIIYIDGNHRLEPTLRYFEQLQQHAHEKTFFIFDDIHYSSQMEKAWETIKENDNVRITIDLFFLGYVFIDKTLPKQDFTLRY
;
A
#
# COMPACT_ATOMS: atom_id res chain seq x y z
N LEU A 1 1.72 6.09 2.41
CA LEU A 1 0.61 6.02 1.46
C LEU A 1 -0.17 4.72 1.67
N GLU A 2 -1.50 4.79 1.61
CA GLU A 2 -2.40 3.65 1.67
C GLU A 2 -3.33 3.69 0.47
N LEU A 3 -3.49 2.57 -0.22
CA LEU A 3 -4.50 2.35 -1.26
C LEU A 3 -5.58 1.43 -0.69
N GLY A 4 -6.80 1.94 -0.53
CA GLY A 4 -7.92 1.24 0.11
C GLY A 4 -8.11 1.66 1.55
N THR A 5 -8.87 2.72 1.75
CA THR A 5 -9.21 3.24 3.08
C THR A 5 -10.21 2.34 3.80
N SER A 6 -11.20 1.84 3.07
CA SER A 6 -12.34 1.12 3.66
C SER A 6 -12.95 1.92 4.83
N LEU A 7 -13.24 1.30 5.95
CA LEU A 7 -13.75 1.98 7.13
C LEU A 7 -12.70 2.78 7.92
N GLY A 8 -11.45 2.83 7.43
CA GLY A 8 -10.37 3.63 7.99
C GLY A 8 -9.76 3.10 9.28
N ILE A 9 -9.95 1.81 9.57
CA ILE A 9 -9.44 1.19 10.80
C ILE A 9 -7.92 1.06 10.71
N THR A 10 -7.40 0.48 9.65
CA THR A 10 -5.95 0.34 9.41
C THR A 10 -5.28 1.71 9.39
N THR A 11 -5.87 2.67 8.65
CA THR A 11 -5.41 4.06 8.61
C THR A 11 -5.29 4.67 10.00
N ALA A 12 -6.31 4.46 10.86
CA ALA A 12 -6.32 4.96 12.23
C ALA A 12 -5.19 4.35 13.07
N TYR A 13 -4.94 3.05 12.95
CA TYR A 13 -3.82 2.38 13.64
C TYR A 13 -2.47 2.94 13.20
N ILE A 14 -2.25 3.15 11.91
CA ILE A 14 -1.02 3.74 11.38
C ILE A 14 -0.85 5.18 11.91
N ALA A 15 -1.95 5.93 11.95
CA ALA A 15 -1.97 7.34 12.37
C ALA A 15 -1.88 7.59 13.88
N GLN A 16 -1.89 6.53 14.72
CA GLN A 16 -1.77 6.67 16.19
C GLN A 16 -0.49 7.42 16.59
N ASN A 17 0.60 7.20 15.88
CA ASN A 17 1.78 8.04 16.03
C ASN A 17 1.56 9.34 15.27
N THR A 18 1.38 10.45 16.00
CA THR A 18 1.11 11.78 15.43
C THR A 18 2.25 12.36 14.58
N GLN A 19 3.46 11.78 14.68
CA GLN A 19 4.58 12.15 13.80
C GLN A 19 4.47 11.53 12.40
N VAL A 20 3.69 10.45 12.25
CA VAL A 20 3.43 9.81 10.96
C VAL A 20 2.34 10.59 10.23
N LYS A 21 2.59 10.95 8.98
CA LYS A 21 1.58 11.52 8.07
C LYS A 21 1.04 10.39 7.20
N VAL A 22 -0.27 10.19 7.21
CA VAL A 22 -0.93 9.19 6.40
C VAL A 22 -1.67 9.86 5.26
N HIS A 23 -1.44 9.37 4.04
CA HIS A 23 -2.22 9.73 2.87
C HIS A 23 -2.96 8.48 2.40
N SER A 24 -4.28 8.48 2.50
CA SER A 24 -5.11 7.32 2.16
C SER A 24 -5.94 7.62 0.91
N LEU A 25 -5.99 6.68 -0.02
CA LEU A 25 -6.76 6.78 -1.25
C LEU A 25 -7.98 5.86 -1.15
N GLU A 26 -9.17 6.37 -1.53
CA GLU A 26 -10.42 5.61 -1.50
C GLU A 26 -11.25 5.86 -2.76
N GLY A 27 -11.73 4.78 -3.36
CA GLY A 27 -12.54 4.85 -4.57
C GLY A 27 -13.97 5.29 -4.34
N ASP A 28 -14.57 4.88 -3.22
CA ASP A 28 -15.96 5.15 -2.87
C ASP A 28 -16.07 6.38 -1.94
N PRO A 29 -16.72 7.47 -2.40
CA PRO A 29 -16.87 8.68 -1.60
C PRO A 29 -17.69 8.44 -0.31
N THR A 30 -18.65 7.52 -0.33
CA THR A 30 -19.47 7.23 0.86
C THR A 30 -18.65 6.54 1.94
N VAL A 31 -17.79 5.60 1.54
CA VAL A 31 -16.88 4.90 2.43
C VAL A 31 -15.83 5.85 2.99
N ALA A 32 -15.26 6.70 2.13
CA ALA A 32 -14.31 7.74 2.55
C ALA A 32 -14.90 8.72 3.57
N ASP A 33 -16.17 9.10 3.40
CA ASP A 33 -16.87 9.99 4.35
C ASP A 33 -17.05 9.32 5.71
N ILE A 34 -17.40 8.02 5.75
CA ILE A 34 -17.50 7.26 7.00
C ILE A 34 -16.15 7.26 7.72
N ALA A 35 -15.07 6.87 7.04
CA ALA A 35 -13.74 6.83 7.61
C ALA A 35 -13.30 8.22 8.14
N THR A 36 -13.48 9.26 7.34
CA THR A 36 -13.13 10.64 7.70
C THR A 36 -13.89 11.13 8.93
N ASN A 37 -15.17 10.80 9.06
CA ASN A 37 -15.96 11.14 10.23
C ASN A 37 -15.48 10.41 11.50
N ILE A 38 -15.10 9.12 11.38
CA ILE A 38 -14.51 8.35 12.48
C ILE A 38 -13.20 9.00 12.93
N TRP A 39 -12.30 9.31 12.01
CA TRP A 39 -11.00 9.93 12.35
C TRP A 39 -11.15 11.31 12.98
N ARG A 40 -12.10 12.12 12.48
CA ARG A 40 -12.43 13.43 13.07
C ARG A 40 -12.95 13.28 14.49
N TYR A 41 -13.85 12.32 14.73
CA TYR A 41 -14.38 12.01 16.06
C TYR A 41 -13.26 11.56 17.02
N LEU A 42 -12.32 10.75 16.55
CA LEU A 42 -11.16 10.28 17.32
C LEU A 42 -10.03 11.33 17.45
N GLY A 43 -10.16 12.49 16.81
CA GLY A 43 -9.22 13.60 16.94
C GLY A 43 -7.96 13.49 16.08
N TYR A 44 -7.91 12.59 15.09
CA TYR A 44 -6.79 12.49 14.16
C TYR A 44 -6.67 13.74 13.29
N LYS A 45 -5.43 14.28 13.15
CA LYS A 45 -5.12 15.47 12.33
C LYS A 45 -4.03 15.20 11.30
N ASN A 46 -3.48 14.02 11.31
CA ASN A 46 -2.32 13.60 10.50
C ASN A 46 -2.71 12.66 9.34
N ILE A 47 -4.01 12.56 9.03
CA ILE A 47 -4.54 11.79 7.92
C ILE A 47 -5.05 12.74 6.84
N THR A 48 -4.67 12.48 5.59
CA THR A 48 -5.19 13.14 4.40
C THR A 48 -5.84 12.09 3.50
N THR A 49 -7.01 12.37 2.95
CA THR A 49 -7.70 11.45 2.04
C THR A 49 -7.82 12.05 0.64
N THR A 50 -7.61 11.22 -0.37
CA THR A 50 -7.94 11.53 -1.77
C THR A 50 -8.97 10.53 -2.25
N ILE A 51 -10.10 11.04 -2.76
CA ILE A 51 -11.24 10.23 -3.21
C ILE A 51 -11.22 10.11 -4.73
N GLY A 52 -11.36 8.91 -5.25
CA GLY A 52 -11.47 8.63 -6.68
C GLY A 52 -10.83 7.30 -7.07
N ASP A 53 -11.06 6.91 -8.32
CA ASP A 53 -10.43 5.71 -8.90
C ASP A 53 -8.90 5.77 -8.77
N PHE A 54 -8.28 4.65 -8.39
CA PHE A 54 -6.84 4.62 -8.13
C PHE A 54 -5.99 4.99 -9.35
N ASN A 55 -6.44 4.67 -10.57
CA ASN A 55 -5.68 5.05 -11.76
C ASN A 55 -5.62 6.59 -11.94
N ALA A 56 -6.68 7.29 -11.53
CA ALA A 56 -6.73 8.75 -11.57
C ALA A 56 -5.98 9.38 -10.39
N THR A 57 -6.19 8.84 -9.18
CA THR A 57 -5.61 9.39 -7.95
C THR A 57 -4.10 9.18 -7.86
N LEU A 58 -3.57 8.05 -8.34
CA LEU A 58 -2.13 7.80 -8.42
C LEU A 58 -1.44 8.81 -9.32
N GLY A 59 -2.03 9.15 -10.48
CA GLY A 59 -1.50 10.19 -11.37
C GLY A 59 -1.50 11.60 -10.74
N SER A 60 -2.28 11.84 -9.69
CA SER A 60 -2.38 13.15 -9.01
C SER A 60 -1.43 13.30 -7.82
N LEU A 61 -0.64 12.28 -7.46
CA LEU A 61 0.28 12.33 -6.31
C LEU A 61 1.42 13.33 -6.49
N GLY A 62 1.73 13.73 -7.73
CA GLY A 62 2.85 14.65 -8.04
C GLY A 62 4.20 14.05 -7.67
N ASP A 63 5.14 14.88 -7.21
CA ASP A 63 6.50 14.46 -6.87
C ASP A 63 6.67 13.95 -5.42
N LYS A 64 5.55 13.58 -4.77
CA LYS A 64 5.62 13.08 -3.39
C LYS A 64 6.25 11.71 -3.34
N THR A 65 7.09 11.48 -2.33
CA THR A 65 7.64 10.17 -1.98
C THR A 65 7.15 9.72 -0.60
N TYR A 66 7.14 8.42 -0.39
CA TYR A 66 6.60 7.81 0.83
C TYR A 66 7.58 6.78 1.40
N ASP A 67 7.67 6.72 2.73
CA ASP A 67 8.50 5.71 3.42
C ASP A 67 7.85 4.32 3.38
N ILE A 68 6.51 4.29 3.47
CA ILE A 68 5.71 3.07 3.43
C ILE A 68 4.58 3.25 2.41
N ILE A 69 4.41 2.24 1.56
CA ILE A 69 3.31 2.17 0.61
C ILE A 69 2.53 0.89 0.86
N TYR A 70 1.30 1.01 1.39
CA TYR A 70 0.40 -0.10 1.68
C TYR A 70 -0.65 -0.22 0.58
N ILE A 71 -0.73 -1.38 -0.05
CA ILE A 71 -1.65 -1.68 -1.15
C ILE A 71 -2.66 -2.71 -0.65
N ASP A 72 -3.84 -2.22 -0.32
CA ASP A 72 -4.98 -2.96 0.21
C ASP A 72 -6.24 -2.64 -0.62
N GLY A 73 -6.17 -2.91 -1.89
CA GLY A 73 -7.31 -2.63 -2.76
C GLY A 73 -7.26 -3.35 -4.09
N ASN A 74 -8.45 -3.67 -4.60
CA ASN A 74 -8.70 -4.27 -5.91
C ASN A 74 -8.22 -5.74 -6.09
N HIS A 75 -7.48 -6.35 -5.20
CA HIS A 75 -7.05 -7.76 -5.09
C HIS A 75 -7.16 -8.59 -6.39
N ARG A 76 -6.64 -8.06 -7.52
CA ARG A 76 -6.62 -8.68 -8.84
C ARG A 76 -5.24 -8.52 -9.48
N LEU A 77 -4.85 -9.48 -10.33
CA LEU A 77 -3.54 -9.52 -10.96
C LEU A 77 -3.13 -8.20 -11.62
N GLU A 78 -3.86 -7.79 -12.65
CA GLU A 78 -3.48 -6.63 -13.48
C GLU A 78 -3.49 -5.30 -12.71
N PRO A 79 -4.53 -4.97 -11.89
CA PRO A 79 -4.50 -3.76 -11.09
C PRO A 79 -3.34 -3.72 -10.09
N THR A 80 -3.10 -4.82 -9.37
CA THR A 80 -2.03 -4.88 -8.35
C THR A 80 -0.65 -4.63 -8.97
N LEU A 81 -0.35 -5.28 -10.10
CA LEU A 81 0.91 -5.07 -10.82
C LEU A 81 1.03 -3.63 -11.33
N ARG A 82 -0.02 -3.08 -11.91
CA ARG A 82 -0.02 -1.70 -12.40
C ARG A 82 0.17 -0.69 -11.28
N TYR A 83 -0.49 -0.87 -10.14
CA TYR A 83 -0.31 0.02 -8.98
C TYR A 83 1.12 -0.05 -8.46
N PHE A 84 1.68 -1.25 -8.34
CA PHE A 84 3.07 -1.42 -7.95
C PHE A 84 4.03 -0.70 -8.90
N GLU A 85 3.86 -0.87 -10.21
CA GLU A 85 4.70 -0.22 -11.21
C GLU A 85 4.61 1.32 -11.11
N GLN A 86 3.39 1.87 -11.03
CA GLN A 86 3.18 3.31 -10.89
C GLN A 86 3.75 3.86 -9.57
N LEU A 87 3.63 3.11 -8.48
CA LEU A 87 4.06 3.57 -7.16
C LEU A 87 5.57 3.53 -6.94
N GLN A 88 6.32 2.80 -7.77
CA GLN A 88 7.79 2.82 -7.70
C GLN A 88 8.36 4.24 -7.92
N GLN A 89 7.72 5.10 -8.71
CA GLN A 89 8.15 6.50 -8.88
C GLN A 89 7.93 7.36 -7.62
N HIS A 90 7.10 6.91 -6.69
CA HIS A 90 6.82 7.54 -5.40
C HIS A 90 7.62 6.91 -4.24
N ALA A 91 8.58 6.07 -4.56
CA ALA A 91 9.44 5.39 -3.63
C ALA A 91 10.85 6.00 -3.63
N HIS A 92 11.51 5.95 -2.49
CA HIS A 92 12.95 6.20 -2.34
C HIS A 92 13.65 4.91 -1.89
N GLU A 93 14.96 4.90 -1.79
CA GLU A 93 15.74 3.69 -1.47
C GLU A 93 15.32 2.95 -0.19
N LYS A 94 14.78 3.69 0.80
CA LYS A 94 14.32 3.14 2.09
C LYS A 94 12.83 2.83 2.13
N THR A 95 12.12 3.09 1.04
CA THR A 95 10.71 2.75 0.94
C THR A 95 10.52 1.24 0.94
N PHE A 96 9.53 0.78 1.65
CA PHE A 96 9.06 -0.58 1.47
C PHE A 96 7.56 -0.60 1.19
N PHE A 97 7.16 -1.61 0.43
CA PHE A 97 5.77 -1.85 0.09
C PHE A 97 5.20 -2.94 0.97
N ILE A 98 3.92 -2.82 1.27
CA ILE A 98 3.12 -3.85 1.93
C ILE A 98 1.97 -4.16 0.99
N PHE A 99 1.78 -5.42 0.66
CA PHE A 99 0.65 -5.92 -0.11
C PHE A 99 -0.25 -6.73 0.79
N ASP A 100 -1.54 -6.41 0.81
CA ASP A 100 -2.53 -7.21 1.52
C ASP A 100 -3.05 -8.35 0.64
N ASP A 101 -3.49 -9.41 1.31
CA ASP A 101 -4.18 -10.53 0.69
C ASP A 101 -3.40 -11.23 -0.45
N ILE A 102 -2.06 -11.37 -0.32
CA ILE A 102 -1.19 -11.93 -1.38
C ILE A 102 -1.55 -13.37 -1.78
N HIS A 103 -2.26 -14.11 -0.93
CA HIS A 103 -2.77 -15.45 -1.20
C HIS A 103 -4.30 -15.54 -1.27
N TYR A 104 -5.01 -14.41 -1.39
CA TYR A 104 -6.47 -14.38 -1.45
C TYR A 104 -7.06 -15.16 -2.63
N SER A 105 -6.36 -15.19 -3.76
CA SER A 105 -6.80 -15.84 -5.00
C SER A 105 -5.61 -16.22 -5.87
N SER A 106 -5.83 -17.13 -6.83
CA SER A 106 -4.81 -17.49 -7.82
C SER A 106 -4.29 -16.28 -8.64
N GLN A 107 -5.10 -15.24 -8.80
CA GLN A 107 -4.67 -13.98 -9.42
C GLN A 107 -3.69 -13.21 -8.52
N MET A 108 -3.97 -13.15 -7.22
CA MET A 108 -3.09 -12.49 -6.24
C MET A 108 -1.79 -13.27 -6.03
N GLU A 109 -1.86 -14.60 -5.97
CA GLU A 109 -0.65 -15.44 -5.95
C GLU A 109 0.24 -15.17 -7.16
N LYS A 110 -0.35 -15.11 -8.36
CA LYS A 110 0.39 -14.77 -9.58
C LYS A 110 0.94 -13.35 -9.55
N ALA A 111 0.20 -12.38 -9.02
CA ALA A 111 0.69 -11.02 -8.84
C ALA A 111 1.91 -11.01 -7.90
N TRP A 112 1.83 -11.71 -6.77
CA TRP A 112 2.91 -11.83 -5.80
C TRP A 112 4.17 -12.45 -6.41
N GLU A 113 4.05 -13.57 -7.12
CA GLU A 113 5.19 -14.17 -7.82
C GLU A 113 5.81 -13.22 -8.86
N THR A 114 4.98 -12.50 -9.63
CA THR A 114 5.47 -11.53 -10.62
C THR A 114 6.19 -10.36 -9.94
N ILE A 115 5.71 -9.88 -8.80
CA ILE A 115 6.36 -8.83 -8.01
C ILE A 115 7.73 -9.29 -7.51
N LYS A 116 7.85 -10.51 -7.03
CA LYS A 116 9.14 -11.09 -6.60
C LYS A 116 10.17 -11.12 -7.73
N GLU A 117 9.74 -11.38 -8.95
CA GLU A 117 10.62 -11.43 -10.13
C GLU A 117 11.07 -10.05 -10.62
N ASN A 118 10.43 -8.95 -10.18
CA ASN A 118 10.75 -7.60 -10.63
C ASN A 118 12.20 -7.22 -10.29
N ASP A 119 12.91 -6.63 -11.25
CA ASP A 119 14.35 -6.28 -11.14
C ASP A 119 14.65 -5.26 -10.04
N ASN A 120 13.69 -4.40 -9.69
CA ASN A 120 13.85 -3.41 -8.62
C ASN A 120 13.62 -4.02 -7.24
N VAL A 121 12.99 -5.18 -7.14
CA VAL A 121 12.73 -5.86 -5.87
C VAL A 121 13.98 -6.58 -5.39
N ARG A 122 14.34 -6.39 -4.13
CA ARG A 122 15.53 -6.97 -3.51
C ARG A 122 15.19 -7.98 -2.42
N ILE A 123 14.30 -7.65 -1.50
CA ILE A 123 13.86 -8.57 -0.47
C ILE A 123 12.35 -8.66 -0.51
N THR A 124 11.82 -9.87 -0.41
CA THR A 124 10.41 -10.11 -0.13
C THR A 124 10.24 -10.94 1.12
N ILE A 125 9.17 -10.66 1.88
CA ILE A 125 8.79 -11.42 3.06
C ILE A 125 7.29 -11.76 2.93
N ASP A 126 7.01 -13.04 2.77
CA ASP A 126 5.65 -13.59 2.72
C ASP A 126 5.22 -14.03 4.13
N LEU A 127 4.20 -13.33 4.67
CA LEU A 127 3.55 -13.64 5.95
C LEU A 127 2.16 -14.27 5.77
N PHE A 128 1.88 -14.86 4.64
CA PHE A 128 0.61 -15.43 4.20
C PHE A 128 -0.44 -14.37 3.83
N PHE A 129 -0.92 -13.56 4.75
CA PHE A 129 -1.86 -12.48 4.44
C PHE A 129 -1.15 -11.26 3.87
N LEU A 130 0.02 -10.94 4.38
CA LEU A 130 0.80 -9.75 4.02
C LEU A 130 2.10 -10.14 3.31
N GLY A 131 2.40 -9.41 2.23
CA GLY A 131 3.68 -9.46 1.55
C GLY A 131 4.45 -8.15 1.72
N TYR A 132 5.69 -8.22 2.20
CA TYR A 132 6.58 -7.06 2.28
C TYR A 132 7.58 -7.08 1.13
N VAL A 133 7.82 -5.92 0.53
CA VAL A 133 8.75 -5.76 -0.60
C VAL A 133 9.70 -4.59 -0.33
N PHE A 134 10.99 -4.87 -0.39
CA PHE A 134 12.06 -3.88 -0.24
C PHE A 134 12.78 -3.69 -1.56
N ILE A 135 13.03 -2.43 -1.92
CA ILE A 135 13.64 -2.03 -3.20
C ILE A 135 15.04 -1.43 -3.04
N ASP A 136 15.61 -1.45 -1.83
CA ASP A 136 16.96 -0.94 -1.57
C ASP A 136 18.01 -1.75 -2.35
N LYS A 137 18.61 -1.15 -3.36
CA LYS A 137 19.59 -1.78 -4.26
C LYS A 137 20.89 -2.22 -3.58
N THR A 138 21.13 -1.79 -2.34
CA THR A 138 22.29 -2.26 -1.55
C THR A 138 22.06 -3.65 -0.97
N LEU A 139 20.81 -4.11 -0.92
CA LEU A 139 20.44 -5.42 -0.40
C LEU A 139 20.60 -6.52 -1.46
N PRO A 140 20.99 -7.74 -1.07
CA PRO A 140 20.96 -8.90 -1.97
C PRO A 140 19.52 -9.28 -2.33
N LYS A 141 19.34 -9.92 -3.48
CA LYS A 141 18.03 -10.49 -3.87
C LYS A 141 17.74 -11.72 -3.03
N GLN A 142 16.68 -11.69 -2.21
CA GLN A 142 16.28 -12.79 -1.33
C GLN A 142 14.78 -12.78 -1.09
N ASP A 143 14.19 -13.98 -1.05
CA ASP A 143 12.77 -14.19 -0.73
C ASP A 143 12.64 -15.01 0.55
N PHE A 144 11.82 -14.55 1.47
CA PHE A 144 11.54 -15.18 2.75
C PHE A 144 10.07 -15.55 2.87
N THR A 145 9.80 -16.69 3.44
CA THR A 145 8.45 -17.13 3.83
C THR A 145 8.46 -17.39 5.33
N LEU A 146 7.66 -16.68 6.07
CA LEU A 146 7.51 -16.86 7.52
C LEU A 146 6.09 -17.33 7.83
N ARG A 147 6.00 -18.35 8.67
CA ARG A 147 4.74 -18.88 9.19
C ARG A 147 4.77 -18.83 10.71
N TYR A 148 3.68 -18.44 11.33
CA TYR A 148 3.52 -18.25 12.78
C TYR A 148 2.23 -18.90 13.26
#